data_bbf1169daf8f7947c0c9ca534bdba408
#
_entry.id   bbf1169daf8f7947c0c9ca534bdba408
#
_cell.length_a   1.000
_cell.length_b   1.000
_cell.length_c   1.000
_cell.angle_alpha   90.00
_cell.angle_beta   90.00
_cell.angle_gamma   90.00
#
_symmetry.space_group_name_H-M   'P 1'
#
loop_
_entity.id
_entity.type
_entity.pdbx_description
1 polymer ?
#
loop_
_entity_poly.entity_id
_entity_poly.type
_entity_poly.pdbx_seq_one_letter_code
_entity_poly.pdbx_strand_id
1 'polypeptide(L)'
;MNALRTLALGLLLALTLLLPAAGDPRVAAGVWAVCLVILARSHPSGLLSFGCLYLLLLGVFHLGLVAPLALGATPAAAPAWTRSLAFPAAVSLVSIAFAAFTFGARFRGAVPHGAAPIPPRPMLFFAGTAVALLGAALVLHGGRQAGVFTTGYGAFFHRAMTADARLFNVGLMVFPIGFVVAAVGATRRQLLAVVAGVLAVLAPLFLAGFRGPVIVHLATLIAVWAHKDFPMARRAALALAVAAIVLVPAVRFTRDTRADLATGLAAYDPLALFTEAGTSLYPLVITAGRVDSGAEPLWLGRSYATALARTLPNLGQRASLDARGMTPNGWATLQADRWLYERGGGIGFSGVAEPYLNFGRLGVVAFFFLLGLVLQRWERWLARDPFRAAAAAATFGFVLWTVRNESMELFRSMAFAAIVVGGAWMVHRVLHRRAARAATAA
;
A
#
# COMPACT_ATOMS: atom_id res chain seq x y z
N MET A 1 -18.56 22.20 4.54
CA MET A 1 -19.13 20.82 4.61
C MET A 1 -20.45 20.93 5.34
N ASN A 2 -21.52 20.33 4.81
CA ASN A 2 -22.82 20.43 5.47
C ASN A 2 -22.76 19.66 6.80
N ALA A 3 -23.16 20.31 7.90
CA ALA A 3 -23.20 19.72 9.25
C ALA A 3 -23.88 18.32 9.26
N LEU A 4 -24.93 18.16 8.47
CA LEU A 4 -25.64 16.89 8.29
C LEU A 4 -24.73 15.74 7.81
N ARG A 5 -23.80 16.00 6.87
CA ARG A 5 -22.86 14.97 6.38
C ARG A 5 -21.84 14.55 7.44
N THR A 6 -21.35 15.51 8.22
CA THR A 6 -20.43 15.22 9.34
C THR A 6 -21.16 14.41 10.40
N LEU A 7 -22.38 14.75 10.73
CA LEU A 7 -23.22 14.01 11.67
C LEU A 7 -23.47 12.58 11.17
N ALA A 8 -23.83 12.40 9.90
CA ALA A 8 -24.08 11.08 9.32
C ALA A 8 -22.82 10.17 9.36
N LEU A 9 -21.64 10.73 9.07
CA LEU A 9 -20.38 9.98 9.16
C LEU A 9 -19.97 9.67 10.60
N GLY A 10 -20.20 10.61 11.52
CA GLY A 10 -20.02 10.38 12.95
C GLY A 10 -20.95 9.31 13.47
N LEU A 11 -22.21 9.30 13.03
CA LEU A 11 -23.18 8.26 13.37
C LEU A 11 -22.76 6.89 12.78
N LEU A 12 -22.32 6.84 11.54
CA LEU A 12 -21.81 5.59 10.93
C LEU A 12 -20.65 5.03 11.74
N LEU A 13 -19.69 5.86 12.15
CA LEU A 13 -18.58 5.45 13.00
C LEU A 13 -19.07 4.96 14.37
N ALA A 14 -20.01 5.67 15.00
CA ALA A 14 -20.58 5.28 16.28
C ALA A 14 -21.32 3.93 16.17
N LEU A 15 -22.09 3.72 15.11
CA LEU A 15 -22.77 2.46 14.86
C LEU A 15 -21.78 1.30 14.68
N THR A 16 -20.69 1.50 13.93
CA THR A 16 -19.67 0.44 13.76
C THR A 16 -18.89 0.14 15.05
N LEU A 17 -18.81 1.09 15.98
CA LEU A 17 -18.18 0.88 17.28
C LEU A 17 -19.08 0.13 18.28
N LEU A 18 -20.37 0.40 18.22
CA LEU A 18 -21.34 -0.03 19.25
C LEU A 18 -22.12 -1.30 18.88
N LEU A 19 -22.33 -1.56 17.57
CA LEU A 19 -23.16 -2.67 17.14
C LEU A 19 -22.35 -3.98 17.03
N PRO A 20 -22.75 -5.06 17.73
CA PRO A 20 -22.19 -6.40 17.54
C PRO A 20 -22.26 -6.89 16.09
N ALA A 21 -23.30 -6.48 15.35
CA ALA A 21 -23.49 -6.78 13.94
C ALA A 21 -22.34 -6.28 13.02
N ALA A 22 -21.50 -5.33 13.49
CA ALA A 22 -20.31 -4.92 12.74
C ALA A 22 -19.30 -6.04 12.50
N GLY A 23 -19.39 -7.14 13.26
CA GLY A 23 -18.63 -8.38 13.04
C GLY A 23 -19.23 -9.32 11.99
N ASP A 24 -20.42 -9.03 11.46
CA ASP A 24 -21.00 -9.76 10.33
C ASP A 24 -20.30 -9.34 9.00
N PRO A 25 -19.79 -10.31 8.24
CA PRO A 25 -19.15 -10.04 6.95
C PRO A 25 -20.01 -9.25 5.96
N ARG A 26 -21.32 -9.46 5.96
CA ARG A 26 -22.26 -8.76 5.05
C ARG A 26 -22.39 -7.29 5.44
N VAL A 27 -22.47 -7.01 6.75
CA VAL A 27 -22.50 -5.66 7.29
C VAL A 27 -21.18 -4.95 6.97
N ALA A 28 -20.04 -5.60 7.17
CA ALA A 28 -18.73 -5.05 6.85
C ALA A 28 -18.59 -4.69 5.36
N ALA A 29 -19.05 -5.56 4.46
CA ALA A 29 -19.09 -5.30 3.02
C ALA A 29 -20.01 -4.12 2.68
N GLY A 30 -21.16 -4.01 3.32
CA GLY A 30 -22.07 -2.86 3.19
C GLY A 30 -21.43 -1.55 3.64
N VAL A 31 -20.79 -1.53 4.82
CA VAL A 31 -20.05 -0.36 5.33
C VAL A 31 -18.95 0.05 4.35
N TRP A 32 -18.15 -0.91 3.87
CA TRP A 32 -17.12 -0.66 2.87
C TRP A 32 -17.67 -0.02 1.60
N ALA A 33 -18.73 -0.59 1.02
CA ALA A 33 -19.34 -0.09 -0.19
C ALA A 33 -19.88 1.35 -0.03
N VAL A 34 -20.58 1.63 1.08
CA VAL A 34 -21.09 2.96 1.42
C VAL A 34 -19.94 3.96 1.56
N CYS A 35 -18.88 3.60 2.31
CA CYS A 35 -17.71 4.45 2.47
C CYS A 35 -17.01 4.75 1.14
N LEU A 36 -16.86 3.74 0.28
CA LEU A 36 -16.25 3.88 -1.05
C LEU A 36 -17.07 4.81 -1.95
N VAL A 37 -18.39 4.67 -1.97
CA VAL A 37 -19.30 5.55 -2.72
C VAL A 37 -19.22 7.00 -2.22
N ILE A 38 -19.19 7.20 -0.90
CA ILE A 38 -19.07 8.55 -0.29
C ILE A 38 -17.75 9.20 -0.74
N LEU A 39 -16.64 8.48 -0.71
CA LEU A 39 -15.35 9.03 -1.12
C LEU A 39 -15.29 9.26 -2.64
N ALA A 40 -15.73 8.31 -3.46
CA ALA A 40 -15.71 8.43 -4.91
C ALA A 40 -16.52 9.62 -5.42
N ARG A 41 -17.70 9.87 -4.83
CA ARG A 41 -18.55 11.04 -5.16
C ARG A 41 -17.99 12.37 -4.64
N SER A 42 -17.03 12.33 -3.75
CA SER A 42 -16.49 13.53 -3.12
C SER A 42 -15.20 14.03 -3.75
N HIS A 43 -14.68 13.32 -4.76
CA HIS A 43 -13.41 13.63 -5.39
C HIS A 43 -13.52 13.67 -6.92
N PRO A 44 -12.86 14.65 -7.60
CA PRO A 44 -12.89 14.75 -9.08
C PRO A 44 -12.38 13.49 -9.78
N SER A 45 -11.34 12.86 -9.25
CA SER A 45 -10.75 11.61 -9.77
C SER A 45 -11.55 10.35 -9.37
N GLY A 46 -12.68 10.49 -8.67
CA GLY A 46 -13.54 9.39 -8.29
C GLY A 46 -12.79 8.26 -7.60
N LEU A 47 -12.94 7.04 -8.11
CA LEU A 47 -12.27 5.84 -7.59
C LEU A 47 -10.74 5.86 -7.70
N LEU A 48 -10.16 6.74 -8.54
CA LEU A 48 -8.71 6.85 -8.73
C LEU A 48 -8.06 7.86 -7.77
N SER A 49 -8.81 8.42 -6.82
CA SER A 49 -8.24 9.23 -5.73
C SER A 49 -7.45 8.36 -4.74
N PHE A 50 -6.47 8.95 -4.06
CA PHE A 50 -5.67 8.26 -3.06
C PHE A 50 -6.54 7.60 -1.97
N GLY A 51 -7.53 8.36 -1.47
CA GLY A 51 -8.45 7.86 -0.46
C GLY A 51 -9.28 6.68 -0.94
N CYS A 52 -9.82 6.73 -2.16
CA CYS A 52 -10.60 5.62 -2.73
C CYS A 52 -9.74 4.39 -3.02
N LEU A 53 -8.55 4.56 -3.59
CA LEU A 53 -7.63 3.45 -3.87
C LEU A 53 -7.18 2.76 -2.58
N TYR A 54 -6.89 3.54 -1.52
CA TYR A 54 -6.57 2.97 -0.22
C TYR A 54 -7.75 2.15 0.34
N LEU A 55 -8.95 2.73 0.35
CA LEU A 55 -10.13 2.06 0.86
C LEU A 55 -10.54 0.84 0.02
N LEU A 56 -10.35 0.92 -1.30
CA LEU A 56 -10.59 -0.20 -2.22
C LEU A 56 -9.67 -1.37 -1.89
N LEU A 57 -8.37 -1.13 -1.77
CA LEU A 57 -7.40 -2.17 -1.44
C LEU A 57 -7.61 -2.69 -0.02
N LEU A 58 -7.90 -1.81 0.95
CA LEU A 58 -8.21 -2.24 2.32
C LEU A 58 -9.39 -3.23 2.34
N GLY A 59 -10.46 -2.96 1.57
CA GLY A 59 -11.59 -3.87 1.42
C GLY A 59 -11.20 -5.19 0.72
N VAL A 60 -10.52 -5.13 -0.41
CA VAL A 60 -10.10 -6.34 -1.16
C VAL A 60 -9.21 -7.24 -0.30
N PHE A 61 -8.25 -6.67 0.41
CA PHE A 61 -7.30 -7.43 1.23
C PHE A 61 -7.89 -7.97 2.54
N HIS A 62 -8.99 -7.40 3.05
CA HIS A 62 -9.59 -7.87 4.31
C HIS A 62 -10.93 -8.57 4.09
N LEU A 63 -11.71 -8.19 3.08
CA LEU A 63 -13.02 -8.80 2.81
C LEU A 63 -13.02 -9.75 1.62
N GLY A 64 -11.93 -9.86 0.85
CA GLY A 64 -11.88 -10.65 -0.37
C GLY A 64 -12.22 -12.12 -0.16
N LEU A 65 -11.77 -12.75 0.92
CA LEU A 65 -12.16 -14.10 1.31
C LEU A 65 -13.56 -14.14 1.95
N VAL A 66 -13.88 -13.11 2.72
CA VAL A 66 -15.06 -13.06 3.57
C VAL A 66 -16.32 -12.80 2.76
N ALA A 67 -16.24 -11.95 1.72
CA ALA A 67 -17.38 -11.62 0.87
C ALA A 67 -17.93 -12.84 0.09
N PRO A 68 -17.11 -13.68 -0.56
CA PRO A 68 -17.57 -14.93 -1.16
C PRO A 68 -18.22 -15.88 -0.13
N LEU A 69 -17.64 -16.01 1.06
CA LEU A 69 -18.23 -16.83 2.13
C LEU A 69 -19.61 -16.30 2.55
N ALA A 70 -19.76 -14.99 2.69
CA ALA A 70 -21.03 -14.36 3.05
C ALA A 70 -22.11 -14.52 1.98
N LEU A 71 -21.73 -14.72 0.72
CA LEU A 71 -22.64 -14.97 -0.40
C LEU A 71 -22.94 -16.45 -0.62
N GLY A 72 -22.49 -17.32 0.30
CA GLY A 72 -22.72 -18.77 0.21
C GLY A 72 -21.80 -19.50 -0.77
N ALA A 73 -20.80 -18.79 -1.34
CA ALA A 73 -19.74 -19.48 -2.04
C ALA A 73 -18.91 -20.24 -1.00
N THR A 74 -19.06 -21.56 -1.01
CA THR A 74 -18.21 -22.43 -0.22
C THR A 74 -16.91 -22.66 -1.00
N PRO A 75 -15.80 -22.00 -0.68
CA PRO A 75 -14.49 -22.54 -1.06
C PRO A 75 -14.44 -23.95 -0.46
N ALA A 76 -13.97 -24.92 -1.22
CA ALA A 76 -13.92 -26.33 -0.81
C ALA A 76 -13.23 -26.55 0.55
N ALA A 77 -12.54 -25.53 1.09
CA ALA A 77 -12.06 -25.44 2.46
C ALA A 77 -11.95 -23.98 2.89
N ALA A 78 -12.97 -23.46 3.58
CA ALA A 78 -12.79 -22.23 4.35
C ALA A 78 -11.66 -22.45 5.39
N PRO A 79 -10.63 -21.59 5.45
CA PRO A 79 -9.55 -21.76 6.41
C PRO A 79 -10.08 -21.85 7.85
N ALA A 80 -9.48 -22.72 8.67
CA ALA A 80 -9.95 -22.96 10.03
C ALA A 80 -10.08 -21.69 10.89
N TRP A 81 -9.22 -20.69 10.66
CA TRP A 81 -9.25 -19.41 11.38
C TRP A 81 -10.53 -18.60 11.15
N THR A 82 -11.28 -18.83 10.06
CA THR A 82 -12.59 -18.18 9.83
C THR A 82 -13.68 -18.66 10.79
N ARG A 83 -13.45 -19.78 11.50
CA ARG A 83 -14.33 -20.33 12.53
C ARG A 83 -13.90 -19.95 13.95
N SER A 84 -12.83 -19.17 14.10
CA SER A 84 -12.33 -18.74 15.39
C SER A 84 -13.26 -17.73 16.04
N LEU A 85 -13.34 -17.72 17.38
CA LEU A 85 -14.11 -16.74 18.16
C LEU A 85 -13.62 -15.30 17.93
N ALA A 86 -12.37 -15.12 17.52
CA ALA A 86 -11.79 -13.80 17.21
C ALA A 86 -12.17 -13.29 15.81
N PHE A 87 -12.74 -14.12 14.93
CA PHE A 87 -13.07 -13.74 13.57
C PHE A 87 -14.10 -12.58 13.50
N PRO A 88 -15.24 -12.60 14.22
CA PRO A 88 -16.16 -11.47 14.23
C PRO A 88 -15.54 -10.18 14.78
N ALA A 89 -14.67 -10.28 15.79
CA ALA A 89 -13.94 -9.12 16.32
C ALA A 89 -13.02 -8.51 15.26
N ALA A 90 -12.27 -9.33 14.52
CA ALA A 90 -11.42 -8.88 13.42
C ALA A 90 -12.23 -8.18 12.30
N VAL A 91 -13.37 -8.74 11.90
CA VAL A 91 -14.27 -8.14 10.90
C VAL A 91 -14.84 -6.80 11.40
N SER A 92 -15.21 -6.70 12.67
CA SER A 92 -15.68 -5.46 13.30
C SER A 92 -14.57 -4.38 13.25
N LEU A 93 -13.32 -4.72 13.55
CA LEU A 93 -12.19 -3.79 13.48
C LEU A 93 -11.96 -3.25 12.06
N VAL A 94 -12.18 -4.07 11.03
CA VAL A 94 -12.14 -3.63 9.63
C VAL A 94 -13.26 -2.64 9.32
N SER A 95 -14.47 -2.89 9.80
CA SER A 95 -15.62 -1.98 9.65
C SER A 95 -15.36 -0.63 10.32
N ILE A 96 -14.80 -0.63 11.53
CA ILE A 96 -14.36 0.57 12.24
C ILE A 96 -13.31 1.35 11.43
N ALA A 97 -12.33 0.63 10.86
CA ALA A 97 -11.29 1.25 10.04
C ALA A 97 -11.87 1.96 8.80
N PHE A 98 -12.85 1.34 8.10
CA PHE A 98 -13.52 1.96 6.95
C PHE A 98 -14.26 3.25 7.34
N ALA A 99 -15.04 3.20 8.43
CA ALA A 99 -15.81 4.35 8.89
C ALA A 99 -14.90 5.48 9.38
N ALA A 100 -13.91 5.17 10.21
CA ALA A 100 -12.96 6.15 10.75
C ALA A 100 -12.14 6.81 9.64
N PHE A 101 -11.64 6.03 8.67
CA PHE A 101 -10.92 6.54 7.51
C PHE A 101 -11.78 7.51 6.68
N THR A 102 -13.00 7.10 6.37
CA THR A 102 -13.92 7.91 5.58
C THR A 102 -14.30 9.21 6.31
N PHE A 103 -14.52 9.13 7.62
CA PHE A 103 -14.77 10.30 8.45
C PHE A 103 -13.56 11.26 8.43
N GLY A 104 -12.34 10.77 8.62
CA GLY A 104 -11.11 11.56 8.53
C GLY A 104 -10.93 12.21 7.15
N ALA A 105 -11.09 11.43 6.08
CA ALA A 105 -10.98 11.93 4.70
C ALA A 105 -12.02 13.00 4.36
N ARG A 106 -13.17 13.00 5.04
CA ARG A 106 -14.25 13.97 4.81
C ARG A 106 -14.25 15.12 5.80
N PHE A 107 -13.49 15.05 6.87
CA PHE A 107 -13.52 16.01 7.97
C PHE A 107 -13.26 17.47 7.52
N ARG A 108 -12.33 17.69 6.60
CA ARG A 108 -12.00 19.02 6.05
C ARG A 108 -12.72 19.37 4.74
N GLY A 109 -13.80 18.68 4.39
CA GLY A 109 -14.60 18.92 3.19
C GLY A 109 -14.07 18.22 1.93
N ALA A 110 -14.77 18.45 0.81
CA ALA A 110 -14.40 17.88 -0.49
C ALA A 110 -13.15 18.54 -1.09
N VAL A 111 -12.46 17.82 -1.97
CA VAL A 111 -11.48 18.44 -2.87
C VAL A 111 -12.26 19.24 -3.92
N PRO A 112 -11.88 20.49 -4.23
CA PRO A 112 -12.58 21.29 -5.22
C PRO A 112 -12.60 20.60 -6.59
N HIS A 113 -13.78 20.56 -7.23
CA HIS A 113 -13.92 20.14 -8.62
C HIS A 113 -13.31 21.23 -9.52
N GLY A 114 -12.58 20.81 -10.55
CA GLY A 114 -11.92 21.76 -11.48
C GLY A 114 -10.51 22.17 -11.06
N ALA A 115 -9.89 21.46 -10.12
CA ALA A 115 -8.47 21.66 -9.84
C ALA A 115 -7.67 21.46 -11.14
N ALA A 116 -6.77 22.42 -11.44
CA ALA A 116 -5.90 22.34 -12.61
C ALA A 116 -5.03 21.07 -12.55
N PRO A 117 -4.73 20.46 -13.72
CA PRO A 117 -3.82 19.31 -13.75
C PRO A 117 -2.46 19.69 -13.19
N ILE A 118 -1.77 18.71 -12.61
CA ILE A 118 -0.40 18.90 -12.08
C ILE A 118 0.48 19.47 -13.19
N PRO A 119 1.05 20.68 -13.02
CA PRO A 119 1.91 21.27 -14.03
C PRO A 119 3.22 20.47 -14.15
N PRO A 120 3.75 20.25 -15.37
CA PRO A 120 5.01 19.56 -15.55
C PRO A 120 6.16 20.38 -14.94
N ARG A 121 7.15 19.68 -14.38
CA ARG A 121 8.34 20.27 -13.75
C ARG A 121 9.58 19.51 -14.19
N PRO A 122 10.38 20.03 -15.13
CA PRO A 122 11.55 19.33 -15.66
C PRO A 122 12.50 18.82 -14.58
N MET A 123 12.73 19.62 -13.52
CA MET A 123 13.60 19.21 -12.41
C MET A 123 13.12 17.91 -11.73
N LEU A 124 11.82 17.79 -11.45
CA LEU A 124 11.25 16.56 -10.87
C LEU A 124 11.31 15.41 -11.87
N PHE A 125 11.06 15.67 -13.15
CA PHE A 125 11.15 14.65 -14.18
C PHE A 125 12.57 14.07 -14.28
N PHE A 126 13.60 14.91 -14.43
CA PHE A 126 14.98 14.44 -14.57
C PHE A 126 15.51 13.79 -13.28
N ALA A 127 15.27 14.41 -12.11
CA ALA A 127 15.69 13.85 -10.83
C ALA A 127 15.00 12.49 -10.58
N GLY A 128 13.68 12.42 -10.79
CA GLY A 128 12.93 11.19 -10.66
C GLY A 128 13.38 10.10 -11.63
N THR A 129 13.65 10.46 -12.90
CA THR A 129 14.15 9.52 -13.91
C THR A 129 15.52 8.97 -13.52
N ALA A 130 16.45 9.82 -13.07
CA ALA A 130 17.78 9.36 -12.63
C ALA A 130 17.66 8.36 -11.44
N VAL A 131 16.81 8.67 -10.46
CA VAL A 131 16.55 7.78 -9.31
C VAL A 131 15.85 6.49 -9.76
N ALA A 132 14.91 6.57 -10.71
CA ALA A 132 14.24 5.39 -11.25
C ALA A 132 15.22 4.47 -12.00
N LEU A 133 16.09 5.04 -12.82
CA LEU A 133 17.12 4.27 -13.55
C LEU A 133 18.10 3.59 -12.58
N LEU A 134 18.55 4.29 -11.54
CA LEU A 134 19.37 3.71 -10.49
C LEU A 134 18.62 2.56 -9.78
N GLY A 135 17.37 2.80 -9.39
CA GLY A 135 16.53 1.79 -8.75
C GLY A 135 16.28 0.58 -9.65
N ALA A 136 16.03 0.80 -10.95
CA ALA A 136 15.88 -0.27 -11.94
C ALA A 136 17.16 -1.11 -12.08
N ALA A 137 18.33 -0.46 -12.17
CA ALA A 137 19.62 -1.13 -12.21
C ALA A 137 19.85 -1.99 -10.96
N LEU A 138 19.53 -1.48 -9.77
CA LEU A 138 19.62 -2.22 -8.51
C LEU A 138 18.66 -3.43 -8.48
N VAL A 139 17.41 -3.26 -8.95
CA VAL A 139 16.43 -4.35 -9.05
C VAL A 139 16.90 -5.43 -10.01
N LEU A 140 17.32 -5.06 -11.22
CA LEU A 140 17.69 -6.02 -12.25
C LEU A 140 19.01 -6.73 -11.91
N HIS A 141 20.02 -5.97 -11.49
CA HIS A 141 21.32 -6.53 -11.11
C HIS A 141 21.22 -7.36 -9.82
N GLY A 142 20.68 -6.79 -8.75
CA GLY A 142 20.52 -7.49 -7.48
C GLY A 142 19.56 -8.69 -7.59
N GLY A 143 18.49 -8.57 -8.38
CA GLY A 143 17.56 -9.67 -8.64
C GLY A 143 18.21 -10.82 -9.41
N ARG A 144 19.11 -10.50 -10.38
CA ARG A 144 19.90 -11.51 -11.08
C ARG A 144 20.86 -12.23 -10.13
N GLN A 145 21.61 -11.49 -9.31
CA GLN A 145 22.54 -12.07 -8.32
C GLN A 145 21.81 -12.93 -7.29
N ALA A 146 20.66 -12.48 -6.79
CA ALA A 146 19.85 -13.22 -5.83
C ALA A 146 19.05 -14.38 -6.46
N GLY A 147 19.12 -14.59 -7.78
CA GLY A 147 18.42 -15.66 -8.48
C GLY A 147 16.89 -15.46 -8.59
N VAL A 148 16.39 -14.23 -8.41
CA VAL A 148 14.95 -13.91 -8.44
C VAL A 148 14.29 -14.36 -9.73
N PHE A 149 14.95 -14.11 -10.86
CA PHE A 149 14.40 -14.39 -12.19
C PHE A 149 14.58 -15.84 -12.65
N THR A 150 15.41 -16.63 -11.96
CA THR A 150 15.69 -18.02 -12.31
C THR A 150 15.07 -19.03 -11.36
N THR A 151 14.99 -18.70 -10.07
CA THR A 151 14.49 -19.62 -9.03
C THR A 151 13.10 -19.24 -8.52
N GLY A 152 12.60 -18.06 -8.89
CA GLY A 152 11.29 -17.54 -8.49
C GLY A 152 11.22 -17.07 -7.04
N TYR A 153 10.03 -16.56 -6.68
CA TYR A 153 9.76 -15.90 -5.40
C TYR A 153 10.03 -16.78 -4.17
N GLY A 154 9.65 -18.06 -4.22
CA GLY A 154 9.80 -18.96 -3.06
C GLY A 154 11.25 -19.18 -2.65
N ALA A 155 12.13 -19.44 -3.63
CA ALA A 155 13.56 -19.62 -3.36
C ALA A 155 14.25 -18.31 -2.95
N PHE A 156 13.82 -17.17 -3.51
CA PHE A 156 14.29 -15.85 -3.10
C PHE A 156 13.97 -15.57 -1.63
N PHE A 157 12.76 -15.94 -1.15
CA PHE A 157 12.33 -15.64 0.21
C PHE A 157 13.26 -16.26 1.27
N HIS A 158 13.77 -17.46 1.01
CA HIS A 158 14.77 -18.10 1.87
C HIS A 158 16.15 -17.42 1.82
N ARG A 159 16.46 -16.66 0.75
CA ARG A 159 17.70 -15.91 0.57
C ARG A 159 17.58 -14.43 0.85
N ALA A 160 16.36 -13.91 1.09
CA ALA A 160 16.09 -12.47 1.23
C ALA A 160 16.90 -11.78 2.34
N MET A 161 17.40 -12.55 3.30
CA MET A 161 18.26 -12.06 4.39
C MET A 161 19.75 -12.09 4.06
N THR A 162 20.15 -12.62 2.90
CA THR A 162 21.56 -12.66 2.47
C THR A 162 22.05 -11.32 1.96
N ALA A 163 23.37 -11.14 1.90
CA ALA A 163 23.99 -9.93 1.35
C ALA A 163 23.56 -9.66 -0.10
N ASP A 164 23.39 -10.73 -0.89
CA ASP A 164 23.05 -10.66 -2.31
C ASP A 164 21.66 -10.07 -2.57
N ALA A 165 20.72 -10.29 -1.66
CA ALA A 165 19.38 -9.73 -1.75
C ALA A 165 19.29 -8.24 -1.35
N ARG A 166 20.32 -7.67 -0.73
CA ARG A 166 20.27 -6.27 -0.22
C ARG A 166 20.09 -5.26 -1.35
N LEU A 167 20.85 -5.39 -2.44
CA LEU A 167 20.74 -4.50 -3.60
C LEU A 167 19.36 -4.57 -4.23
N PHE A 168 18.83 -5.78 -4.36
CA PHE A 168 17.47 -5.98 -4.86
C PHE A 168 16.43 -5.29 -3.97
N ASN A 169 16.48 -5.48 -2.66
CA ASN A 169 15.54 -4.87 -1.71
C ASN A 169 15.64 -3.34 -1.69
N VAL A 170 16.86 -2.77 -1.77
CA VAL A 170 17.06 -1.33 -1.92
C VAL A 170 16.47 -0.85 -3.25
N GLY A 171 16.69 -1.59 -4.32
CA GLY A 171 16.11 -1.29 -5.64
C GLY A 171 14.58 -1.26 -5.62
N LEU A 172 13.93 -2.23 -4.97
CA LEU A 172 12.47 -2.29 -4.81
C LEU A 172 11.89 -1.08 -4.05
N MET A 173 12.71 -0.40 -3.25
CA MET A 173 12.30 0.83 -2.56
C MET A 173 12.62 2.09 -3.38
N VAL A 174 13.80 2.15 -3.98
CA VAL A 174 14.27 3.36 -4.72
C VAL A 174 13.55 3.52 -6.04
N PHE A 175 13.33 2.42 -6.78
CA PHE A 175 12.70 2.45 -8.10
C PHE A 175 11.29 3.07 -8.07
N PRO A 176 10.37 2.66 -7.18
CA PRO A 176 9.03 3.26 -7.10
C PRO A 176 9.06 4.76 -6.79
N ILE A 177 9.92 5.18 -5.88
CA ILE A 177 10.06 6.61 -5.54
C ILE A 177 10.49 7.39 -6.77
N GLY A 178 11.51 6.90 -7.49
CA GLY A 178 12.03 7.55 -8.68
C GLY A 178 10.99 7.72 -9.78
N PHE A 179 10.33 6.65 -10.20
CA PHE A 179 9.38 6.74 -11.30
C PHE A 179 8.13 7.56 -10.96
N VAL A 180 7.66 7.52 -9.69
CA VAL A 180 6.52 8.34 -9.27
C VAL A 180 6.89 9.82 -9.27
N VAL A 181 8.07 10.20 -8.78
CA VAL A 181 8.59 11.57 -8.86
C VAL A 181 8.72 12.03 -10.32
N ALA A 182 9.27 11.16 -11.21
CA ALA A 182 9.33 11.42 -12.64
C ALA A 182 7.94 11.63 -13.24
N ALA A 183 6.97 10.77 -12.92
CA ALA A 183 5.59 10.87 -13.39
C ALA A 183 4.92 12.19 -12.99
N VAL A 184 5.13 12.66 -11.75
CA VAL A 184 4.62 13.96 -11.28
C VAL A 184 5.26 15.10 -12.08
N GLY A 185 6.56 15.05 -12.36
CA GLY A 185 7.28 16.06 -13.13
C GLY A 185 7.04 16.02 -14.64
N ALA A 186 6.56 14.92 -15.19
CA ALA A 186 6.45 14.63 -16.61
C ALA A 186 5.39 15.47 -17.33
N THR A 187 5.66 15.81 -18.59
CA THR A 187 4.63 16.16 -19.58
C THR A 187 3.81 14.91 -19.94
N ARG A 188 2.68 15.09 -20.66
CA ARG A 188 1.84 13.97 -21.10
C ARG A 188 2.61 12.93 -21.94
N ARG A 189 3.49 13.39 -22.86
CA ARG A 189 4.31 12.48 -23.70
C ARG A 189 5.38 11.75 -22.87
N GLN A 190 6.04 12.47 -21.97
CA GLN A 190 7.03 11.87 -21.07
C GLN A 190 6.40 10.84 -20.10
N LEU A 191 5.16 11.07 -19.67
CA LEU A 191 4.44 10.14 -18.81
C LEU A 191 4.25 8.77 -19.49
N LEU A 192 3.98 8.74 -20.80
CA LEU A 192 3.88 7.47 -21.54
C LEU A 192 5.23 6.73 -21.57
N ALA A 193 6.35 7.46 -21.73
CA ALA A 193 7.68 6.85 -21.64
C ALA A 193 7.98 6.31 -20.23
N VAL A 194 7.59 7.05 -19.18
CA VAL A 194 7.68 6.58 -17.79
C VAL A 194 6.88 5.28 -17.61
N VAL A 195 5.64 5.24 -18.08
CA VAL A 195 4.79 4.04 -17.99
C VAL A 195 5.44 2.84 -18.69
N ALA A 196 5.95 3.05 -19.92
CA ALA A 196 6.63 1.98 -20.66
C ALA A 196 7.88 1.46 -19.91
N GLY A 197 8.71 2.37 -19.39
CA GLY A 197 9.90 2.02 -18.59
C GLY A 197 9.53 1.27 -17.29
N VAL A 198 8.46 1.70 -16.62
CA VAL A 198 7.96 1.04 -15.41
C VAL A 198 7.49 -0.37 -15.73
N LEU A 199 6.72 -0.55 -16.79
CA LEU A 199 6.24 -1.87 -17.20
C LEU A 199 7.39 -2.81 -17.59
N ALA A 200 8.44 -2.29 -18.25
CA ALA A 200 9.62 -3.08 -18.59
C ALA A 200 10.35 -3.66 -17.36
N VAL A 201 10.32 -2.95 -16.22
CA VAL A 201 10.93 -3.43 -14.97
C VAL A 201 9.94 -4.26 -14.14
N LEU A 202 8.68 -3.85 -14.06
CA LEU A 202 7.70 -4.51 -13.20
C LEU A 202 7.16 -5.81 -13.80
N ALA A 203 7.09 -5.97 -15.12
CA ALA A 203 6.58 -7.20 -15.74
C ALA A 203 7.43 -8.44 -15.39
N PRO A 204 8.77 -8.42 -15.52
CA PRO A 204 9.59 -9.53 -15.05
C PRO A 204 9.44 -9.83 -13.56
N LEU A 205 9.31 -8.81 -12.73
CA LEU A 205 9.07 -8.97 -11.29
C LEU A 205 7.72 -9.64 -11.02
N PHE A 206 6.69 -9.24 -11.74
CA PHE A 206 5.36 -9.84 -11.63
C PHE A 206 5.41 -11.33 -11.97
N LEU A 207 6.03 -11.69 -13.10
CA LEU A 207 6.21 -13.07 -13.52
C LEU A 207 7.06 -13.89 -12.54
N ALA A 208 8.05 -13.27 -11.90
CA ALA A 208 8.83 -13.89 -10.83
C ALA A 208 8.03 -14.07 -9.51
N GLY A 209 6.79 -13.57 -9.42
CA GLY A 209 5.89 -13.75 -8.28
C GLY A 209 5.76 -12.54 -7.34
N PHE A 210 6.42 -11.39 -7.62
CA PHE A 210 6.33 -10.15 -6.82
C PHE A 210 5.05 -9.34 -7.14
N ARG A 211 3.88 -9.94 -7.01
CA ARG A 211 2.60 -9.38 -7.43
C ARG A 211 2.17 -8.16 -6.60
N GLY A 212 2.32 -8.25 -5.28
CA GLY A 212 1.90 -7.20 -4.37
C GLY A 212 2.57 -5.84 -4.64
N PRO A 213 3.92 -5.76 -4.61
CA PRO A 213 4.64 -4.52 -4.96
C PRO A 213 4.25 -3.97 -6.33
N VAL A 214 4.13 -4.85 -7.34
CA VAL A 214 3.81 -4.43 -8.71
C VAL A 214 2.43 -3.75 -8.78
N ILE A 215 1.39 -4.38 -8.24
CA ILE A 215 0.01 -3.87 -8.27
C ILE A 215 -0.08 -2.53 -7.53
N VAL A 216 0.51 -2.43 -6.35
CA VAL A 216 0.47 -1.22 -5.51
C VAL A 216 1.16 -0.04 -6.21
N HIS A 217 2.31 -0.27 -6.84
CA HIS A 217 3.03 0.79 -7.52
C HIS A 217 2.38 1.21 -8.84
N LEU A 218 1.78 0.28 -9.57
CA LEU A 218 0.97 0.61 -10.75
C LEU A 218 -0.29 1.38 -10.36
N ALA A 219 -0.97 1.01 -9.28
CA ALA A 219 -2.11 1.78 -8.74
C ALA A 219 -1.71 3.21 -8.39
N THR A 220 -0.53 3.41 -7.77
CA THR A 220 0.03 4.74 -7.49
C THR A 220 0.27 5.55 -8.76
N LEU A 221 0.88 4.94 -9.78
CA LEU A 221 1.13 5.59 -11.05
C LEU A 221 -0.17 6.02 -11.74
N ILE A 222 -1.17 5.17 -11.73
CA ILE A 222 -2.52 5.46 -12.26
C ILE A 222 -3.18 6.60 -11.50
N ALA A 223 -3.04 6.65 -10.17
CA ALA A 223 -3.56 7.75 -9.36
C ALA A 223 -2.91 9.09 -9.75
N VAL A 224 -1.59 9.12 -9.92
CA VAL A 224 -0.88 10.32 -10.42
C VAL A 224 -1.33 10.67 -11.83
N TRP A 225 -1.50 9.69 -12.70
CA TRP A 225 -1.98 9.89 -14.07
C TRP A 225 -3.39 10.48 -14.09
N ALA A 226 -4.27 10.05 -13.18
CA ALA A 226 -5.62 10.59 -13.08
C ALA A 226 -5.67 12.11 -12.86
N HIS A 227 -4.66 12.68 -12.20
CA HIS A 227 -4.52 14.11 -11.99
C HIS A 227 -3.92 14.87 -13.19
N LYS A 228 -3.45 14.13 -14.21
CA LYS A 228 -2.91 14.73 -15.46
C LYS A 228 -3.84 14.50 -16.66
N ASP A 229 -4.44 13.33 -16.75
CA ASP A 229 -5.30 12.89 -17.85
C ASP A 229 -6.25 11.79 -17.36
N PHE A 230 -7.35 12.19 -16.77
CA PHE A 230 -8.32 11.27 -16.18
C PHE A 230 -8.88 10.21 -17.15
N PRO A 231 -9.27 10.55 -18.40
CA PRO A 231 -9.80 9.54 -19.34
C PRO A 231 -8.82 8.40 -19.63
N MET A 232 -7.54 8.72 -19.85
CA MET A 232 -6.51 7.71 -20.09
C MET A 232 -6.20 6.90 -18.83
N ALA A 233 -6.11 7.55 -17.67
CA ALA A 233 -5.92 6.87 -16.39
C ALA A 233 -7.04 5.89 -16.09
N ARG A 234 -8.30 6.24 -16.38
CA ARG A 234 -9.45 5.35 -16.21
C ARG A 234 -9.34 4.10 -17.09
N ARG A 235 -8.93 4.25 -18.35
CA ARG A 235 -8.71 3.10 -19.25
C ARG A 235 -7.58 2.21 -18.75
N ALA A 236 -6.46 2.80 -18.31
CA ALA A 236 -5.33 2.08 -17.74
C ALA A 236 -5.72 1.34 -16.45
N ALA A 237 -6.51 1.97 -15.58
CA ALA A 237 -7.03 1.34 -14.36
C ALA A 237 -7.91 0.13 -14.66
N LEU A 238 -8.80 0.26 -15.65
CA LEU A 238 -9.65 -0.86 -16.08
C LEU A 238 -8.80 -2.01 -16.65
N ALA A 239 -7.83 -1.69 -17.52
CA ALA A 239 -6.92 -2.69 -18.08
C ALA A 239 -6.10 -3.40 -16.98
N LEU A 240 -5.58 -2.64 -15.99
CA LEU A 240 -4.86 -3.21 -14.83
C LEU A 240 -5.78 -4.11 -13.99
N ALA A 241 -7.03 -3.70 -13.74
CA ALA A 241 -7.97 -4.50 -12.96
C ALA A 241 -8.27 -5.83 -13.67
N VAL A 242 -8.56 -5.81 -14.98
CA VAL A 242 -8.77 -7.01 -15.78
C VAL A 242 -7.53 -7.90 -15.79
N ALA A 243 -6.35 -7.31 -16.03
CA ALA A 243 -5.09 -8.06 -16.03
C ALA A 243 -4.82 -8.68 -14.64
N ALA A 244 -5.10 -7.98 -13.54
CA ALA A 244 -4.93 -8.51 -12.20
C ALA A 244 -5.86 -9.70 -11.92
N ILE A 245 -7.14 -9.62 -12.34
CA ILE A 245 -8.11 -10.71 -12.18
C ILE A 245 -7.62 -11.97 -12.89
N VAL A 246 -7.08 -11.84 -14.09
CA VAL A 246 -6.64 -12.99 -14.90
C VAL A 246 -5.25 -13.48 -14.50
N LEU A 247 -4.28 -12.57 -14.42
CA LEU A 247 -2.87 -12.96 -14.29
C LEU A 247 -2.45 -13.29 -12.86
N VAL A 248 -3.06 -12.69 -11.84
CA VAL A 248 -2.66 -12.95 -10.45
C VAL A 248 -2.91 -14.40 -10.05
N PRO A 249 -4.11 -14.99 -10.31
CA PRO A 249 -4.33 -16.41 -10.06
C PRO A 249 -3.42 -17.32 -10.88
N ALA A 250 -3.20 -17.03 -12.17
CA ALA A 250 -2.35 -17.83 -13.04
C ALA A 250 -0.90 -17.84 -12.55
N VAL A 251 -0.32 -16.66 -12.24
CA VAL A 251 1.04 -16.55 -11.68
C VAL A 251 1.16 -17.22 -10.30
N ARG A 252 0.09 -17.21 -9.50
CA ARG A 252 0.07 -17.97 -8.25
C ARG A 252 0.19 -19.46 -8.51
N PHE A 253 -0.64 -19.99 -9.40
CA PHE A 253 -0.64 -21.41 -9.72
C PHE A 253 0.73 -21.87 -10.21
N THR A 254 1.37 -21.14 -11.15
CA THR A 254 2.71 -21.45 -11.64
C THR A 254 3.77 -21.41 -10.53
N ARG A 255 3.67 -20.46 -9.61
CA ARG A 255 4.57 -20.36 -8.46
C ARG A 255 4.45 -21.55 -7.52
N ASP A 256 3.23 -21.98 -7.23
CA ASP A 256 2.94 -23.02 -6.23
C ASP A 256 3.17 -24.43 -6.81
N THR A 257 2.91 -24.64 -8.11
CA THR A 257 3.03 -25.94 -8.79
C THR A 257 4.29 -26.09 -9.65
N ARG A 258 5.04 -25.00 -9.90
CA ARG A 258 6.14 -24.92 -10.89
C ARG A 258 5.70 -25.25 -12.33
N ALA A 259 4.41 -25.20 -12.61
CA ALA A 259 3.86 -25.36 -13.95
C ALA A 259 4.11 -24.10 -14.81
N ASP A 260 3.90 -24.19 -16.11
CA ASP A 260 3.97 -23.03 -17.00
C ASP A 260 2.73 -22.11 -16.88
N LEU A 261 2.82 -20.93 -17.47
CA LEU A 261 1.73 -19.95 -17.41
C LEU A 261 0.47 -20.43 -18.14
N ALA A 262 0.60 -21.22 -19.20
CA ALA A 262 -0.54 -21.76 -19.95
C ALA A 262 -1.34 -22.72 -19.08
N THR A 263 -0.67 -23.60 -18.34
CA THR A 263 -1.30 -24.48 -17.34
C THR A 263 -1.97 -23.66 -16.22
N GLY A 264 -1.32 -22.57 -15.75
CA GLY A 264 -1.90 -21.66 -14.76
C GLY A 264 -3.18 -20.96 -15.26
N LEU A 265 -3.21 -20.59 -16.53
CA LEU A 265 -4.41 -20.02 -17.15
C LEU A 265 -5.52 -21.06 -17.36
N ALA A 266 -5.16 -22.31 -17.67
CA ALA A 266 -6.13 -23.40 -17.81
C ALA A 266 -6.80 -23.77 -16.46
N ALA A 267 -6.08 -23.61 -15.34
CA ALA A 267 -6.57 -23.82 -13.98
C ALA A 267 -7.22 -22.56 -13.37
N TYR A 268 -7.68 -21.65 -14.21
CA TYR A 268 -8.20 -20.34 -13.79
C TYR A 268 -9.41 -20.43 -12.85
N ASP A 269 -9.28 -19.79 -11.70
CA ASP A 269 -10.36 -19.52 -10.75
C ASP A 269 -10.51 -17.99 -10.56
N PRO A 270 -11.60 -17.36 -11.02
CA PRO A 270 -11.82 -15.93 -10.91
C PRO A 270 -11.88 -15.44 -9.44
N LEU A 271 -12.24 -16.30 -8.50
CA LEU A 271 -12.31 -15.96 -7.08
C LEU A 271 -10.96 -16.07 -6.37
N ALA A 272 -9.97 -16.75 -6.98
CA ALA A 272 -8.67 -16.98 -6.36
C ALA A 272 -7.93 -15.67 -6.02
N LEU A 273 -8.08 -14.61 -6.83
CA LEU A 273 -7.52 -13.29 -6.53
C LEU A 273 -8.07 -12.75 -5.20
N PHE A 274 -9.38 -12.79 -5.05
CA PHE A 274 -10.06 -12.24 -3.87
C PHE A 274 -9.81 -13.10 -2.64
N THR A 275 -9.89 -14.42 -2.77
CA THR A 275 -9.63 -15.35 -1.66
C THR A 275 -8.19 -15.25 -1.17
N GLU A 276 -7.22 -15.12 -2.07
CA GLU A 276 -5.81 -14.93 -1.70
C GLU A 276 -5.57 -13.58 -1.04
N ALA A 277 -6.08 -12.49 -1.63
CA ALA A 277 -5.97 -11.16 -1.03
C ALA A 277 -6.61 -11.15 0.37
N GLY A 278 -7.78 -11.76 0.52
CA GLY A 278 -8.53 -11.84 1.77
C GLY A 278 -7.83 -12.57 2.91
N THR A 279 -6.77 -13.35 2.63
CA THR A 279 -5.94 -13.96 3.70
C THR A 279 -5.22 -12.92 4.57
N SER A 280 -5.14 -11.66 4.13
CA SER A 280 -4.61 -10.56 4.95
C SER A 280 -5.43 -10.24 6.20
N LEU A 281 -6.65 -10.77 6.30
CA LEU A 281 -7.44 -10.75 7.53
C LEU A 281 -6.87 -11.68 8.62
N TYR A 282 -6.15 -12.74 8.26
CA TYR A 282 -5.63 -13.74 9.20
C TYR A 282 -4.73 -13.16 10.29
N PRO A 283 -3.72 -12.32 9.99
CA PRO A 283 -2.94 -11.65 11.04
C PRO A 283 -3.79 -10.80 12.00
N LEU A 284 -4.87 -10.18 11.50
CA LEU A 284 -5.79 -9.43 12.35
C LEU A 284 -6.60 -10.35 13.28
N VAL A 285 -7.04 -11.53 12.79
CA VAL A 285 -7.72 -12.53 13.62
C VAL A 285 -6.81 -13.02 14.75
N ILE A 286 -5.52 -13.31 14.44
CA ILE A 286 -4.53 -13.68 15.47
C ILE A 286 -4.39 -12.55 16.50
N THR A 287 -4.21 -11.32 16.02
CA THR A 287 -4.00 -10.15 16.88
C THR A 287 -5.21 -9.93 17.78
N ALA A 288 -6.43 -9.93 17.23
CA ALA A 288 -7.65 -9.77 17.99
C ALA A 288 -7.80 -10.87 19.05
N GLY A 289 -7.61 -12.13 18.66
CA GLY A 289 -7.73 -13.25 19.58
C GLY A 289 -6.75 -13.18 20.76
N ARG A 290 -5.52 -12.78 20.53
CA ARG A 290 -4.50 -12.70 21.58
C ARG A 290 -4.66 -11.48 22.49
N VAL A 291 -5.02 -10.33 21.92
CA VAL A 291 -5.24 -9.10 22.68
C VAL A 291 -6.54 -9.21 23.51
N ASP A 292 -7.64 -9.66 22.90
CA ASP A 292 -8.94 -9.77 23.59
C ASP A 292 -8.94 -10.85 24.70
N SER A 293 -8.13 -11.91 24.54
CA SER A 293 -7.95 -12.92 25.60
C SER A 293 -6.99 -12.50 26.71
N GLY A 294 -6.30 -11.37 26.58
CA GLY A 294 -5.25 -10.93 27.50
C GLY A 294 -3.93 -11.71 27.37
N ALA A 295 -3.80 -12.62 26.39
CA ALA A 295 -2.57 -13.37 26.14
C ALA A 295 -1.44 -12.51 25.55
N GLU A 296 -1.77 -11.34 24.98
CA GLU A 296 -0.82 -10.35 24.51
C GLU A 296 -1.23 -8.97 25.05
N PRO A 297 -0.37 -8.28 25.82
CA PRO A 297 -0.63 -6.92 26.27
C PRO A 297 -0.53 -5.93 25.09
N LEU A 298 -1.18 -4.76 25.23
CA LEU A 298 -1.01 -3.69 24.25
C LEU A 298 0.44 -3.21 24.19
N TRP A 299 0.95 -2.99 22.98
CA TRP A 299 2.34 -2.60 22.73
C TRP A 299 2.64 -1.10 22.91
N LEU A 300 1.62 -0.28 23.12
CA LEU A 300 1.75 1.15 23.46
C LEU A 300 2.68 1.93 22.53
N GLY A 301 2.65 1.66 21.24
CA GLY A 301 3.47 2.32 20.22
C GLY A 301 4.82 1.65 19.93
N ARG A 302 5.13 0.52 20.58
CA ARG A 302 6.39 -0.21 20.40
C ARG A 302 6.67 -0.58 18.94
N SER A 303 5.67 -0.96 18.14
CA SER A 303 5.87 -1.31 16.74
C SER A 303 6.35 -0.10 15.91
N TYR A 304 5.76 1.07 16.14
CA TYR A 304 6.14 2.32 15.46
C TYR A 304 7.54 2.79 15.86
N ALA A 305 7.88 2.68 17.14
CA ALA A 305 9.24 2.96 17.62
C ALA A 305 10.28 2.02 16.97
N THR A 306 9.95 0.73 16.87
CA THR A 306 10.78 -0.27 16.19
C THR A 306 10.93 0.06 14.70
N ALA A 307 9.84 0.43 14.01
CA ALA A 307 9.85 0.82 12.61
C ALA A 307 10.74 2.05 12.37
N LEU A 308 10.65 3.06 13.22
CA LEU A 308 11.49 4.25 13.17
C LEU A 308 12.98 3.91 13.41
N ALA A 309 13.27 3.13 14.44
CA ALA A 309 14.65 2.70 14.74
C ALA A 309 15.28 1.90 13.59
N ARG A 310 14.50 1.06 12.90
CA ARG A 310 14.93 0.28 11.73
C ARG A 310 15.04 1.11 10.44
N THR A 311 14.49 2.31 10.42
CA THR A 311 14.63 3.25 9.29
C THR A 311 16.01 3.89 9.28
N LEU A 312 16.61 4.10 10.45
CA LEU A 312 17.94 4.67 10.54
C LEU A 312 18.98 3.69 9.98
N PRO A 313 19.92 4.17 9.12
CA PRO A 313 20.99 3.34 8.61
C PRO A 313 21.82 2.74 9.74
N ASN A 314 22.19 1.45 9.61
CA ASN A 314 23.09 0.79 10.54
C ASN A 314 24.56 1.14 10.20
N LEU A 315 24.96 2.37 10.48
CA LEU A 315 26.27 2.91 10.16
C LEU A 315 27.38 2.22 10.97
N GLY A 316 27.70 0.99 10.62
CA GLY A 316 28.81 0.24 11.20
C GLY A 316 28.53 -0.42 12.58
N GLN A 317 27.38 -0.20 13.17
CA GLN A 317 26.96 -0.94 14.37
C GLN A 317 26.35 -2.28 13.94
N ARG A 318 26.99 -3.37 14.33
CA ARG A 318 26.50 -4.74 14.17
C ARG A 318 25.39 -5.08 15.19
N ALA A 319 24.55 -4.13 15.55
CA ALA A 319 23.39 -4.42 16.37
C ALA A 319 22.54 -5.44 15.61
N SER A 320 22.38 -6.63 16.16
CA SER A 320 21.54 -7.67 15.60
C SER A 320 20.15 -7.10 15.35
N LEU A 321 19.45 -7.58 14.35
CA LEU A 321 18.04 -7.20 14.09
C LEU A 321 17.19 -7.47 15.34
N ASP A 322 17.58 -8.46 16.15
CA ASP A 322 16.95 -8.81 17.43
C ASP A 322 17.08 -7.71 18.47
N ALA A 323 18.22 -7.03 18.54
CA ALA A 323 18.43 -5.87 19.44
C ALA A 323 17.54 -4.66 19.08
N ARG A 324 16.99 -4.60 17.85
CA ARG A 324 16.07 -3.54 17.41
C ARG A 324 14.59 -3.87 17.66
N GLY A 325 14.31 -4.97 18.34
CA GLY A 325 12.97 -5.42 18.67
C GLY A 325 12.26 -6.22 17.56
N MET A 326 11.31 -7.03 17.96
CA MET A 326 10.48 -7.83 17.09
C MET A 326 9.50 -6.95 16.28
N THR A 327 9.36 -7.23 14.99
CA THR A 327 8.36 -6.54 14.16
C THR A 327 6.98 -7.17 14.33
N PRO A 328 5.88 -6.44 14.08
CA PRO A 328 4.54 -6.99 14.12
C PRO A 328 4.34 -8.22 13.21
N ASN A 329 4.90 -8.19 11.99
CA ASN A 329 4.87 -9.33 11.08
C ASN A 329 5.63 -10.54 11.63
N GLY A 330 6.82 -10.32 12.19
CA GLY A 330 7.58 -11.38 12.83
C GLY A 330 6.83 -12.00 14.01
N TRP A 331 6.25 -11.15 14.86
CA TRP A 331 5.41 -11.58 15.98
C TRP A 331 4.19 -12.40 15.51
N ALA A 332 3.41 -11.89 14.55
CA ALA A 332 2.23 -12.60 14.04
C ALA A 332 2.59 -13.93 13.39
N THR A 333 3.70 -13.98 12.65
CA THR A 333 4.19 -15.21 12.04
C THR A 333 4.58 -16.24 13.10
N LEU A 334 5.28 -15.83 14.15
CA LEU A 334 5.64 -16.72 15.26
C LEU A 334 4.40 -17.28 15.97
N GLN A 335 3.34 -16.46 16.12
CA GLN A 335 2.06 -16.90 16.72
C GLN A 335 1.27 -17.85 15.79
N ALA A 336 1.39 -17.69 14.47
CA ALA A 336 0.70 -18.50 13.48
C ALA A 336 1.40 -19.82 13.19
N ASP A 337 2.71 -19.74 12.95
CA ASP A 337 3.53 -20.86 12.49
C ASP A 337 5.00 -20.60 12.86
N ARG A 338 5.42 -21.23 13.95
CA ARG A 338 6.80 -21.14 14.44
C ARG A 338 7.83 -21.68 13.43
N TRP A 339 7.51 -22.75 12.74
CA TRP A 339 8.40 -23.33 11.74
C TRP A 339 8.63 -22.39 10.55
N LEU A 340 7.57 -21.69 10.10
CA LEU A 340 7.68 -20.67 9.06
C LEU A 340 8.54 -19.49 9.54
N TYR A 341 8.34 -19.03 10.79
CA TYR A 341 9.12 -17.95 11.40
C TYR A 341 10.62 -18.29 11.47
N GLU A 342 10.96 -19.48 11.97
CA GLU A 342 12.37 -19.94 12.12
C GLU A 342 13.10 -20.03 10.78
N ARG A 343 12.38 -20.20 9.66
CA ARG A 343 12.92 -20.19 8.30
C ARG A 343 12.92 -18.82 7.63
N GLY A 344 12.64 -17.75 8.38
CA GLY A 344 12.61 -16.39 7.85
C GLY A 344 11.39 -16.09 6.97
N GLY A 345 10.38 -16.97 6.97
CA GLY A 345 9.12 -16.74 6.29
C GLY A 345 8.23 -15.75 7.02
N GLY A 346 7.11 -15.36 6.41
CA GLY A 346 6.13 -14.46 7.00
C GLY A 346 4.75 -14.61 6.39
N ILE A 347 3.72 -14.47 7.23
CA ILE A 347 2.32 -14.46 6.78
C ILE A 347 1.86 -13.09 6.28
N GLY A 348 2.75 -12.09 6.33
CA GLY A 348 2.40 -10.68 6.18
C GLY A 348 1.81 -10.12 7.49
N PHE A 349 1.33 -8.88 7.42
CA PHE A 349 0.64 -8.27 8.55
C PHE A 349 -0.63 -7.55 8.05
N SER A 350 -1.26 -6.76 8.91
CA SER A 350 -2.44 -6.00 8.56
C SER A 350 -2.31 -4.57 9.08
N GLY A 351 -2.55 -3.59 8.22
CA GLY A 351 -2.61 -2.18 8.63
C GLY A 351 -3.69 -1.89 9.66
N VAL A 352 -4.69 -2.77 9.84
CA VAL A 352 -5.69 -2.68 10.90
C VAL A 352 -5.16 -3.32 12.19
N ALA A 353 -4.39 -4.41 12.07
CA ALA A 353 -3.85 -5.11 13.23
C ALA A 353 -2.79 -4.30 13.98
N GLU A 354 -1.97 -3.49 13.27
CA GLU A 354 -0.89 -2.74 13.91
C GLU A 354 -1.39 -1.69 14.92
N PRO A 355 -2.31 -0.77 14.57
CA PRO A 355 -2.87 0.16 15.54
C PRO A 355 -3.69 -0.55 16.62
N TYR A 356 -4.33 -1.70 16.32
CA TYR A 356 -5.03 -2.48 17.31
C TYR A 356 -4.08 -3.13 18.33
N LEU A 357 -2.99 -3.73 17.88
CA LEU A 357 -1.95 -4.31 18.74
C LEU A 357 -1.32 -3.25 19.67
N ASN A 358 -1.17 -2.02 19.18
CA ASN A 358 -0.57 -0.96 19.97
C ASN A 358 -1.54 -0.30 20.95
N PHE A 359 -2.78 0.01 20.54
CA PHE A 359 -3.68 0.90 21.30
C PHE A 359 -5.14 0.42 21.35
N GLY A 360 -5.39 -0.84 20.98
CA GLY A 360 -6.73 -1.40 20.97
C GLY A 360 -7.65 -0.72 19.92
N ARG A 361 -8.95 -0.79 20.15
CA ARG A 361 -9.97 -0.20 19.24
C ARG A 361 -9.78 1.30 19.02
N LEU A 362 -9.42 2.05 20.05
CA LEU A 362 -9.16 3.49 19.94
C LEU A 362 -7.98 3.78 19.02
N GLY A 363 -6.95 2.92 19.03
CA GLY A 363 -5.84 3.00 18.09
C GLY A 363 -6.28 2.87 16.63
N VAL A 364 -7.20 1.94 16.34
CA VAL A 364 -7.76 1.78 14.99
C VAL A 364 -8.51 3.05 14.57
N VAL A 365 -9.39 3.57 15.43
CA VAL A 365 -10.14 4.81 15.13
C VAL A 365 -9.19 5.98 14.87
N ALA A 366 -8.25 6.22 15.77
CA ALA A 366 -7.33 7.36 15.68
C ALA A 366 -6.43 7.25 14.44
N PHE A 367 -5.84 6.08 14.22
CA PHE A 367 -4.94 5.85 13.08
C PHE A 367 -5.66 6.06 11.74
N PHE A 368 -6.81 5.42 11.53
CA PHE A 368 -7.51 5.51 10.26
C PHE A 368 -8.14 6.88 10.04
N PHE A 369 -8.63 7.55 11.09
CA PHE A 369 -9.07 8.94 10.99
C PHE A 369 -7.91 9.86 10.56
N LEU A 370 -6.75 9.77 11.19
CA LEU A 370 -5.58 10.57 10.83
C LEU A 370 -5.08 10.25 9.43
N LEU A 371 -5.04 8.97 9.04
CA LEU A 371 -4.66 8.56 7.70
C LEU A 371 -5.61 9.14 6.64
N GLY A 372 -6.92 9.12 6.88
CA GLY A 372 -7.90 9.76 6.02
C GLY A 372 -7.67 11.26 5.86
N LEU A 373 -7.37 11.98 6.96
CA LEU A 373 -7.00 13.40 6.94
C LEU A 373 -5.72 13.65 6.11
N VAL A 374 -4.70 12.81 6.29
CA VAL A 374 -3.42 12.94 5.58
C VAL A 374 -3.59 12.73 4.09
N LEU A 375 -4.27 11.64 3.67
CA LEU A 375 -4.48 11.38 2.25
C LEU A 375 -5.34 12.47 1.58
N GLN A 376 -6.36 12.97 2.26
CA GLN A 376 -7.14 14.11 1.80
C GLN A 376 -6.30 15.39 1.65
N ARG A 377 -5.33 15.61 2.54
CA ARG A 377 -4.39 16.74 2.43
C ARG A 377 -3.45 16.55 1.24
N TRP A 378 -2.96 15.34 1.01
CA TRP A 378 -2.09 15.02 -0.12
C TRP A 378 -2.79 15.24 -1.47
N GLU A 379 -4.06 14.84 -1.59
CA GLU A 379 -4.89 15.13 -2.77
C GLU A 379 -4.95 16.64 -3.09
N ARG A 380 -5.02 17.49 -2.07
CA ARG A 380 -4.99 18.94 -2.27
C ARG A 380 -3.63 19.46 -2.71
N TRP A 381 -2.54 18.80 -2.31
CA TRP A 381 -1.20 19.16 -2.75
C TRP A 381 -0.96 18.82 -4.23
N LEU A 382 -1.54 17.71 -4.71
CA LEU A 382 -1.46 17.32 -6.12
C LEU A 382 -1.90 18.43 -7.06
N ALA A 383 -2.89 19.24 -6.66
CA ALA A 383 -3.42 20.33 -7.46
C ALA A 383 -2.67 21.68 -7.31
N ARG A 384 -1.78 21.82 -6.31
CA ARG A 384 -1.25 23.14 -5.93
C ARG A 384 0.27 23.26 -5.95
N ASP A 385 0.97 22.22 -5.55
CA ASP A 385 2.41 22.27 -5.33
C ASP A 385 3.07 20.99 -5.87
N PRO A 386 3.76 21.06 -7.02
CA PRO A 386 4.37 19.88 -7.63
C PRO A 386 5.40 19.15 -6.75
N PHE A 387 6.14 19.86 -5.88
CA PHE A 387 7.12 19.21 -5.00
C PHE A 387 6.43 18.47 -3.86
N ARG A 388 5.41 19.07 -3.24
CA ARG A 388 4.59 18.38 -2.23
C ARG A 388 3.79 17.24 -2.86
N ALA A 389 3.30 17.42 -4.09
CA ALA A 389 2.66 16.37 -4.86
C ALA A 389 3.60 15.18 -5.09
N ALA A 390 4.86 15.45 -5.48
CA ALA A 390 5.86 14.42 -5.68
C ALA A 390 6.17 13.65 -4.37
N ALA A 391 6.33 14.36 -3.25
CA ALA A 391 6.56 13.72 -1.95
C ALA A 391 5.36 12.85 -1.53
N ALA A 392 4.14 13.38 -1.65
CA ALA A 392 2.92 12.65 -1.32
C ALA A 392 2.74 11.40 -2.19
N ALA A 393 2.88 11.56 -3.51
CA ALA A 393 2.72 10.46 -4.45
C ALA A 393 3.81 9.39 -4.31
N ALA A 394 5.09 9.78 -4.11
CA ALA A 394 6.19 8.85 -3.89
C ALA A 394 6.01 8.00 -2.61
N THR A 395 5.36 8.56 -1.60
CA THR A 395 5.04 7.86 -0.35
C THR A 395 3.76 7.01 -0.46
N PHE A 396 2.82 7.41 -1.33
CA PHE A 396 1.49 6.80 -1.39
C PHE A 396 1.50 5.31 -1.73
N GLY A 397 2.38 4.85 -2.62
CA GLY A 397 2.54 3.43 -2.91
C GLY A 397 2.87 2.59 -1.67
N PHE A 398 3.67 3.14 -0.77
CA PHE A 398 4.00 2.47 0.49
C PHE A 398 2.88 2.59 1.52
N VAL A 399 2.07 3.65 1.47
CA VAL A 399 0.81 3.70 2.24
C VAL A 399 -0.15 2.59 1.77
N LEU A 400 -0.30 2.37 0.47
CA LEU A 400 -1.07 1.24 -0.06
C LEU A 400 -0.48 -0.10 0.39
N TRP A 401 0.85 -0.20 0.49
CA TRP A 401 1.52 -1.41 0.95
C TRP A 401 1.23 -1.74 2.41
N THR A 402 0.99 -0.73 3.28
CA THR A 402 0.62 -0.95 4.69
C THR A 402 -0.72 -1.67 4.87
N VAL A 403 -1.58 -1.70 3.87
CA VAL A 403 -2.83 -2.48 3.95
C VAL A 403 -2.56 -3.93 4.33
N ARG A 404 -1.45 -4.49 3.83
CA ARG A 404 -1.07 -5.89 4.01
C ARG A 404 0.21 -6.07 4.84
N ASN A 405 0.85 -4.98 5.25
CA ASN A 405 2.14 -5.00 5.94
C ASN A 405 2.15 -4.04 7.12
N GLU A 406 3.23 -4.07 7.88
CA GLU A 406 3.52 -3.15 8.96
C GLU A 406 4.04 -1.80 8.46
N SER A 407 4.07 -0.80 9.33
CA SER A 407 4.46 0.58 9.02
C SER A 407 5.95 0.78 8.70
N MET A 408 6.81 -0.20 8.89
CA MET A 408 8.26 -0.08 8.73
C MET A 408 8.66 0.40 7.33
N GLU A 409 8.09 -0.20 6.27
CA GLU A 409 8.40 0.20 4.89
C GLU A 409 7.87 1.61 4.56
N LEU A 410 6.79 2.03 5.19
CA LEU A 410 6.27 3.39 5.06
C LEU A 410 7.26 4.41 5.62
N PHE A 411 7.80 4.22 6.83
CA PHE A 411 8.77 5.15 7.42
C PHE A 411 10.04 5.26 6.58
N ARG A 412 10.56 4.14 6.10
CA ARG A 412 11.72 4.14 5.20
C ARG A 412 11.46 4.90 3.91
N SER A 413 10.33 4.64 3.26
CA SER A 413 9.99 5.30 2.00
C SER A 413 9.76 6.80 2.18
N MET A 414 9.16 7.23 3.29
CA MET A 414 9.02 8.66 3.62
C MET A 414 10.39 9.34 3.74
N ALA A 415 11.36 8.70 4.40
CA ALA A 415 12.72 9.24 4.52
C ALA A 415 13.39 9.36 3.13
N PHE A 416 13.32 8.32 2.29
CA PHE A 416 13.90 8.36 0.95
C PHE A 416 13.17 9.36 0.02
N ALA A 417 11.84 9.40 0.04
CA ALA A 417 11.08 10.38 -0.72
C ALA A 417 11.43 11.81 -0.30
N ALA A 418 11.61 12.07 1.00
CA ALA A 418 12.04 13.37 1.50
C ALA A 418 13.44 13.75 1.01
N ILE A 419 14.38 12.81 0.95
CA ILE A 419 15.74 13.04 0.41
C ILE A 419 15.66 13.37 -1.09
N VAL A 420 14.97 12.57 -1.88
CA VAL A 420 14.87 12.75 -3.34
C VAL A 420 14.16 14.05 -3.72
N VAL A 421 12.98 14.28 -3.14
CA VAL A 421 12.17 15.46 -3.46
C VAL A 421 12.78 16.72 -2.84
N GLY A 422 13.30 16.62 -1.60
CA GLY A 422 13.98 17.72 -0.92
C GLY A 422 15.25 18.15 -1.67
N GLY A 423 16.05 17.21 -2.16
CA GLY A 423 17.21 17.47 -3.00
C GLY A 423 16.82 18.20 -4.31
N ALA A 424 15.82 17.68 -5.01
CA ALA A 424 15.31 18.33 -6.23
C ALA A 424 14.79 19.75 -5.96
N TRP A 425 14.08 19.96 -4.85
CA TRP A 425 13.59 21.28 -4.44
C TRP A 425 14.74 22.24 -4.10
N MET A 426 15.78 21.80 -3.38
CA MET A 426 16.94 22.63 -3.08
C MET A 426 17.67 23.08 -4.36
N VAL A 427 17.94 22.16 -5.28
CA VAL A 427 18.57 22.47 -6.58
C VAL A 427 17.70 23.47 -7.35
N HIS A 428 16.39 23.25 -7.43
CA HIS A 428 15.46 24.17 -8.06
C HIS A 428 15.55 25.58 -7.47
N ARG A 429 15.57 25.72 -6.14
CA ARG A 429 15.71 27.03 -5.46
C ARG A 429 17.02 27.72 -5.77
N VAL A 430 18.14 26.99 -5.77
CA VAL A 430 19.47 27.58 -6.08
C VAL A 430 19.50 28.09 -7.49
N LEU A 431 19.01 27.31 -8.46
CA LEU A 431 18.99 27.75 -9.88
C LEU A 431 18.10 28.97 -10.09
N HIS A 432 16.93 29.03 -9.50
CA HIS A 432 16.05 30.19 -9.59
C HIS A 432 16.64 31.45 -8.95
N ARG A 433 17.31 31.34 -7.80
CA ARG A 433 17.98 32.46 -7.15
C ARG A 433 19.13 33.02 -8.03
N ARG A 434 19.90 32.14 -8.68
CA ARG A 434 20.97 32.53 -9.59
C ARG A 434 20.42 33.27 -10.83
N ALA A 435 19.36 32.72 -11.44
CA ALA A 435 18.71 33.36 -12.59
C ALA A 435 18.12 34.74 -12.23
N ALA A 436 17.48 34.89 -11.08
CA ALA A 436 16.96 36.17 -10.61
C ALA A 436 18.07 37.21 -10.38
N ARG A 437 19.20 36.80 -9.76
CA ARG A 437 20.36 37.70 -9.59
C ARG A 437 21.01 38.13 -10.93
N ALA A 438 21.12 37.23 -11.90
CA ALA A 438 21.62 37.53 -13.21
C ALA A 438 20.72 38.54 -13.95
N ALA A 439 19.37 38.38 -13.82
CA ALA A 439 18.41 39.29 -14.41
C ALA A 439 18.40 40.71 -13.79
N THR A 440 18.83 40.86 -12.53
CA THR A 440 18.94 42.16 -11.85
C THR A 440 20.30 42.81 -12.05
N ALA A 441 21.30 42.08 -12.56
CA ALA A 441 22.64 42.60 -12.86
C ALA A 441 22.82 43.00 -14.34
N ALA A 442 21.89 42.60 -15.22
CA ALA A 442 21.79 43.02 -16.62
C ALA A 442 20.84 44.20 -16.75
#